data_bb035b40bdb42d21fce4610466cad71d
#
_entry.id   bb035b40bdb42d21fce4610466cad71d
#
_cell.length_a   1.000
_cell.length_b   1.000
_cell.length_c   1.000
_cell.angle_alpha   90.00
_cell.angle_beta   90.00
_cell.angle_gamma   90.00
#
_symmetry.space_group_name_H-M   'P 1'
#
loop_
_entity.id
_entity.type
_entity.pdbx_description
1 polymer ?
#
loop_
_entity_poly.entity_id
_entity_poly.type
_entity_poly.pdbx_seq_one_letter_code
_entity_poly.pdbx_strand_id
1 'polypeptide(L)' 'MNIDTALKNASLDLKKKNIKSALLDSEILMSKVLNQDRSKIILNLNRELNNKDYKQFRELIISRLRNKPIA' A
#
# COMPACT_ATOMS: atom_id res chain seq x y z
N MET A 1 -5.02 -8.67 9.92
CA MET A 1 -3.88 -7.79 9.57
C MET A 1 -4.32 -6.35 9.62
N ASN A 2 -3.60 -5.49 10.30
CA ASN A 2 -3.96 -4.08 10.35
C ASN A 2 -3.30 -3.29 9.22
N ILE A 3 -3.75 -2.04 9.06
CA ILE A 3 -3.26 -1.15 7.99
C ILE A 3 -1.74 -0.96 8.09
N ASP A 4 -1.23 -0.76 9.29
CA ASP A 4 0.21 -0.52 9.50
C ASP A 4 1.05 -1.69 8.98
N THR A 5 0.69 -2.91 9.32
CA THR A 5 1.40 -4.11 8.88
C THR A 5 1.34 -4.26 7.36
N ALA A 6 0.16 -4.02 6.78
CA ALA A 6 0.00 -4.10 5.33
C ALA A 6 0.88 -3.06 4.61
N LEU A 7 0.93 -1.83 5.13
CA LEU A 7 1.77 -0.79 4.55
C LEU A 7 3.26 -1.12 4.66
N LYS A 8 3.69 -1.62 5.80
CA LYS A 8 5.10 -2.01 6.01
C LYS A 8 5.52 -3.11 5.04
N ASN A 9 4.70 -4.14 4.92
CA ASN A 9 4.99 -5.25 4.00
C ASN A 9 5.06 -4.77 2.55
N ALA A 10 4.10 -3.94 2.15
CA ALA A 10 4.07 -3.41 0.79
C ALA A 10 5.27 -2.51 0.51
N SER A 11 5.64 -1.64 1.46
CA SER A 11 6.77 -0.74 1.26
C SER A 11 8.09 -1.52 1.16
N LEU A 12 8.24 -2.62 1.91
CA LEU A 12 9.41 -3.47 1.78
C LEU A 12 9.50 -4.11 0.38
N ASP A 13 8.38 -4.60 -0.13
CA ASP A 13 8.32 -5.19 -1.46
C ASP A 13 8.71 -4.16 -2.53
N LEU A 14 8.17 -2.95 -2.41
CA LEU A 14 8.48 -1.88 -3.36
C LEU A 14 9.95 -1.45 -3.27
N LYS A 15 10.52 -1.39 -2.06
CA LYS A 15 11.94 -1.05 -1.88
C LYS A 15 12.85 -2.09 -2.52
N LYS A 16 12.48 -3.36 -2.48
CA LYS A 16 13.24 -4.43 -3.13
C LYS A 16 13.34 -4.22 -4.64
N LYS A 17 12.39 -3.50 -5.22
CA LYS A 17 12.39 -3.14 -6.64
C LYS A 17 12.97 -1.75 -6.89
N ASN A 18 13.67 -1.18 -5.91
CA ASN A 18 14.31 0.14 -6.00
C ASN A 18 13.32 1.28 -6.21
N ILE A 19 12.10 1.14 -5.72
CA ILE A 19 11.10 2.21 -5.77
C ILE A 19 11.33 3.12 -4.57
N LYS A 20 11.85 4.31 -4.81
CA LYS A 20 12.26 5.25 -3.74
C LYS A 20 11.07 5.76 -2.93
N SER A 21 9.91 5.93 -3.56
CA SER A 21 8.70 6.41 -2.90
C SER A 21 7.85 5.26 -2.35
N ALA A 22 8.48 4.18 -1.90
CA ALA A 22 7.78 2.95 -1.52
C ALA A 22 6.68 3.17 -0.49
N LEU A 23 6.98 3.87 0.60
CA LEU A 23 5.98 4.11 1.64
C LEU A 23 4.85 5.02 1.14
N LEU A 24 5.20 6.10 0.46
CA LEU A 24 4.22 7.03 -0.10
C LEU A 24 3.31 6.31 -1.09
N ASP A 25 3.87 5.53 -2.00
CA ASP A 25 3.09 4.76 -2.97
C ASP A 25 2.14 3.80 -2.27
N SER A 26 2.62 3.11 -1.22
CA SER A 26 1.79 2.19 -0.45
C SER A 26 0.61 2.92 0.20
N GLU A 27 0.85 4.09 0.78
CA GLU A 27 -0.20 4.89 1.41
C GLU A 27 -1.23 5.37 0.39
N ILE A 28 -0.77 5.80 -0.77
CA ILE A 28 -1.67 6.25 -1.85
C ILE A 28 -2.55 5.11 -2.32
N LEU A 29 -1.98 3.92 -2.51
CA LEU A 29 -2.73 2.75 -2.96
C LEU A 29 -3.72 2.30 -1.88
N MET A 30 -3.33 2.34 -0.61
CA MET A 30 -4.24 2.02 0.48
C MET A 30 -5.40 3.02 0.54
N SER A 31 -5.14 4.31 0.31
CA SER A 31 -6.18 5.32 0.31
C SER A 31 -7.20 5.07 -0.80
N LYS A 32 -6.77 4.58 -1.94
CA LYS A 32 -7.67 4.20 -3.03
C LYS A 32 -8.55 3.02 -2.64
N VAL A 33 -7.96 1.99 -2.04
CA VAL A 33 -8.70 0.80 -1.62
C VAL A 33 -9.77 1.14 -0.59
N LEU A 34 -9.43 1.97 0.39
CA LEU A 34 -10.34 2.33 1.47
C LEU A 34 -11.19 3.55 1.16
N ASN A 35 -10.95 4.21 0.03
CA ASN A 35 -11.65 5.42 -0.38
C ASN A 35 -11.58 6.49 0.71
N GLN A 36 -10.38 6.72 1.24
CA GLN A 36 -10.12 7.69 2.30
C GLN A 36 -8.84 8.46 1.98
N ASP A 37 -8.71 9.66 2.54
CA ASP A 37 -7.50 10.46 2.40
C ASP A 37 -6.32 9.81 3.12
N ARG A 38 -5.10 10.08 2.65
CA ARG A 38 -3.89 9.59 3.31
C ARG A 38 -3.84 9.95 4.78
N SER A 39 -4.26 11.16 5.14
CA SER A 39 -4.26 11.59 6.53
C SER A 39 -5.13 10.68 7.40
N LYS A 40 -6.28 10.24 6.89
CA LYS A 40 -7.13 9.29 7.61
C LYS A 40 -6.48 7.92 7.74
N ILE A 41 -5.77 7.49 6.72
CA ILE A 41 -5.01 6.24 6.77
C ILE A 41 -3.98 6.30 7.89
N ILE A 42 -3.22 7.37 7.96
CA ILE A 42 -2.17 7.56 8.97
C ILE A 42 -2.77 7.62 10.38
N LEU A 43 -3.95 8.21 10.52
CA LEU A 43 -4.63 8.28 11.83
C LEU A 43 -5.24 6.94 12.26
N ASN A 44 -5.38 5.99 11.36
CA ASN A 44 -6.06 4.72 11.61
C ASN A 44 -5.18 3.51 11.33
N LEU A 45 -3.87 3.61 11.57
CA LEU A 45 -2.92 2.54 11.28
C LEU A 45 -3.23 1.24 12.01
N ASN A 46 -3.85 1.32 13.18
CA ASN A 46 -4.20 0.12 13.96
C ASN A 46 -5.49 -0.54 13.51
N ARG A 47 -6.20 0.08 12.56
CA ARG A 47 -7.46 -0.48 12.07
C ARG A 47 -7.23 -1.78 11.33
N GLU A 48 -8.08 -2.76 11.60
CA GLU A 48 -8.05 -4.05 10.92
C GLU A 48 -8.53 -3.91 9.48
N LEU A 49 -7.81 -4.56 8.54
CA LEU A 49 -8.26 -4.70 7.17
C LEU A 49 -9.04 -5.99 7.01
N ASN A 50 -10.19 -5.92 6.35
CA ASN A 50 -10.88 -7.15 5.97
C ASN A 50 -10.16 -7.82 4.80
N ASN A 51 -10.48 -9.08 4.56
CA ASN A 51 -9.82 -9.88 3.53
C ASN A 51 -10.00 -9.30 2.13
N LYS A 52 -11.17 -8.73 1.87
CA LYS A 52 -11.48 -8.14 0.56
C LYS A 52 -10.59 -6.92 0.28
N ASP A 53 -10.47 -6.02 1.26
CA ASP A 53 -9.67 -4.82 1.11
C ASP A 53 -8.19 -5.16 1.02
N TYR A 54 -7.71 -6.10 1.83
CA TYR A 54 -6.33 -6.54 1.77
C TYR A 54 -6.00 -7.14 0.40
N LYS A 55 -6.89 -7.96 -0.13
CA LYS A 55 -6.71 -8.57 -1.45
C LYS A 55 -6.60 -7.50 -2.54
N GLN A 56 -7.50 -6.53 -2.52
CA GLN A 56 -7.46 -5.42 -3.48
C GLN A 56 -6.16 -4.63 -3.37
N PHE A 57 -5.73 -4.37 -2.14
CA PHE A 57 -4.48 -3.65 -1.90
C PHE A 57 -3.29 -4.43 -2.46
N ARG A 58 -3.21 -5.74 -2.21
CA ARG A 58 -2.10 -6.56 -2.72
C ARG A 58 -2.11 -6.60 -4.25
N GLU A 59 -3.27 -6.66 -4.87
CA GLU A 59 -3.36 -6.61 -6.33
C GLU A 59 -2.78 -5.31 -6.89
N LEU A 60 -3.07 -4.18 -6.25
CA LEU A 60 -2.52 -2.89 -6.66
C LEU A 60 -1.00 -2.84 -6.45
N ILE A 61 -0.51 -3.38 -5.35
CA ILE A 61 0.94 -3.43 -5.09
C ILE A 61 1.63 -4.31 -6.15
N ILE A 62 1.09 -5.47 -6.46
CA ILE A 62 1.63 -6.36 -7.49
C ILE A 62 1.67 -5.65 -8.83
N SER A 63 0.60 -4.96 -9.17
CA SER A 63 0.52 -4.18 -10.41
C SER A 63 1.62 -3.10 -10.45
N ARG A 64 1.84 -2.41 -9.34
CA ARG A 64 2.90 -1.40 -9.23
C ARG A 64 4.30 -2.02 -9.39
N LEU A 65 4.50 -3.23 -8.84
CA LEU A 65 5.77 -3.94 -8.96
C LEU A 65 6.07 -4.36 -10.41
N ARG A 66 5.03 -4.64 -11.19
CA ARG A 66 5.16 -5.03 -12.59
C ARG A 66 5.37 -3.85 -13.51
N ASN A 67 4.89 -2.68 -13.13
CA ASN A 67 5.06 -1.47 -13.93
C ASN A 67 6.48 -0.97 -13.78
N LYS A 68 7.32 -1.33 -14.74
CA LYS A 68 8.67 -0.79 -14.74
C LYS A 68 8.58 0.71 -15.01
N PRO A 69 9.27 1.54 -14.22
CA PRO A 69 9.34 2.94 -14.56
C PRO A 69 9.97 3.05 -15.95
N ILE A 70 9.39 3.89 -16.75
CA ILE A 70 9.97 4.21 -18.02
C ILE A 70 11.26 4.97 -17.71
N ALA A 71 12.37 4.32 -17.94
CA ALA A 71 13.66 4.93 -17.68
C ALA A 71 13.89 6.06 -18.66
#